data_3c156443ce2b35a01d46a25eea322f35
#
_entry.id   3c156443ce2b35a01d46a25eea322f35
#
_cell.length_a   1.000
_cell.length_b   1.000
_cell.length_c   1.000
_cell.angle_alpha   90.00
_cell.angle_beta   90.00
_cell.angle_gamma   90.00
#
_symmetry.space_group_name_H-M   'P 1'
#
loop_
_entity.id
_entity.type
_entity.pdbx_description
1 polymer ?
#
loop_
_entity_poly.entity_id
_entity_poly.type
_entity_poly.pdbx_seq_one_letter_code
_entity_poly.pdbx_strand_id
1 'polypeptide(L)'
;MNMQDPLLQEDNARYVMFPIKDQDIWKMYKKQVDSFWRAEEIDVSKDLGDWARLNDDERYFISMVLAFFAASDGIVMENLAQRFMTEVQLAEARAFYGFQIAMENIHSQMYSILIDTYIKDTTEKDRLFNAIQNFPCIKKKADWALKWIGDKRSTFQTRLVAFACVEGIFFSGAFCSIYWMKKRGLMPGLTFSNELISRDEALHTEFAVLLYTKMVKKIQRHRVYEIVRDAVEIEKEFISEALPCRLIGMNAKLMCQYIEFVADRLVLQLGYDKIYNATNPFDFMEMISLAGKTNFFERRVGEYALAEKKVAENVFEFNAEF
;
A
#
# COMPACT_ATOMS: atom_id res chain seq x y z
N MET A 1 -10.26 15.38 -35.00
CA MET A 1 -8.91 14.95 -34.57
C MET A 1 -9.05 14.21 -33.25
N ASN A 2 -8.66 12.93 -33.21
CA ASN A 2 -8.56 12.21 -31.95
C ASN A 2 -7.37 12.80 -31.18
N MET A 3 -7.62 13.73 -30.23
CA MET A 3 -6.54 14.22 -29.37
C MET A 3 -6.07 13.02 -28.54
N GLN A 4 -4.84 12.60 -28.76
CA GLN A 4 -4.15 11.63 -27.93
C GLN A 4 -3.88 12.30 -26.57
N ASP A 5 -4.00 11.55 -25.49
CA ASP A 5 -3.78 12.07 -24.14
C ASP A 5 -2.31 12.52 -23.99
N PRO A 6 -2.03 13.75 -23.53
CA PRO A 6 -0.66 14.28 -23.43
C PRO A 6 0.27 13.42 -22.58
N LEU A 7 -0.24 12.73 -21.54
CA LEU A 7 0.56 11.86 -20.68
C LEU A 7 1.02 10.59 -21.39
N LEU A 8 0.31 10.18 -22.44
CA LEU A 8 0.55 8.94 -23.21
C LEU A 8 1.15 9.20 -24.59
N GLN A 9 1.33 10.47 -24.96
CA GLN A 9 1.88 10.85 -26.26
C GLN A 9 3.38 10.62 -26.27
N GLU A 10 3.87 9.84 -27.24
CA GLU A 10 5.32 9.63 -27.42
C GLU A 10 6.04 10.97 -27.60
N ASP A 11 7.06 11.17 -26.79
CA ASP A 11 7.92 12.34 -26.82
C ASP A 11 9.36 11.92 -26.48
N ASN A 12 10.30 12.27 -27.35
CA ASN A 12 11.72 12.01 -27.11
C ASN A 12 12.24 12.72 -25.84
N ALA A 13 11.60 13.79 -25.40
CA ALA A 13 11.94 14.47 -24.15
C ALA A 13 11.76 13.59 -22.91
N ARG A 14 11.04 12.44 -22.98
CA ARG A 14 10.92 11.47 -21.89
C ARG A 14 12.25 10.93 -21.34
N TYR A 15 13.32 11.01 -22.13
CA TYR A 15 14.64 10.55 -21.73
C TYR A 15 15.43 11.56 -20.89
N VAL A 16 14.90 12.78 -20.76
CA VAL A 16 15.56 13.90 -20.05
C VAL A 16 14.60 14.46 -19.02
N MET A 17 15.05 14.60 -17.78
CA MET A 17 14.18 15.09 -16.70
C MET A 17 13.83 16.56 -16.82
N PHE A 18 14.76 17.39 -17.27
CA PHE A 18 14.58 18.84 -17.35
C PHE A 18 14.43 19.32 -18.81
N PRO A 19 13.62 20.38 -19.04
CA PRO A 19 12.84 21.13 -18.05
C PRO A 19 11.63 20.34 -17.56
N ILE A 20 11.24 20.57 -16.29
CA ILE A 20 10.03 19.97 -15.72
C ILE A 20 8.80 20.48 -16.44
N LYS A 21 7.99 19.59 -16.99
CA LYS A 21 6.79 19.92 -17.76
C LYS A 21 5.54 20.01 -16.88
N ASP A 22 5.46 19.18 -15.83
CA ASP A 22 4.34 19.15 -14.89
C ASP A 22 4.80 19.25 -13.44
N GLN A 23 4.57 20.42 -12.84
CA GLN A 23 5.02 20.72 -11.49
C GLN A 23 4.27 19.93 -10.41
N ASP A 24 3.02 19.54 -10.63
CA ASP A 24 2.26 18.78 -9.63
C ASP A 24 2.76 17.34 -9.57
N ILE A 25 3.01 16.73 -10.73
CA ILE A 25 3.61 15.40 -10.83
C ILE A 25 5.02 15.41 -10.24
N TRP A 26 5.81 16.44 -10.53
CA TRP A 26 7.15 16.60 -9.96
C TRP A 26 7.12 16.70 -8.43
N LYS A 27 6.20 17.49 -7.86
CA LYS A 27 6.02 17.61 -6.41
C LYS A 27 5.66 16.26 -5.77
N MET A 28 4.82 15.48 -6.43
CA MET A 28 4.45 14.13 -5.93
C MET A 28 5.67 13.19 -5.91
N TYR A 29 6.48 13.21 -6.98
CA TYR A 29 7.74 12.46 -7.00
C TYR A 29 8.66 12.90 -5.85
N LYS A 30 8.87 14.19 -5.65
CA LYS A 30 9.70 14.71 -4.56
C LYS A 30 9.17 14.31 -3.18
N LYS A 31 7.84 14.41 -2.97
CA LYS A 31 7.19 13.96 -1.73
C LYS A 31 7.47 12.48 -1.43
N GLN A 32 7.46 11.63 -2.47
CA GLN A 32 7.78 10.20 -2.32
C GLN A 32 9.25 10.00 -1.93
N VAL A 33 10.17 10.69 -2.60
CA VAL A 33 11.61 10.63 -2.28
C VAL A 33 11.88 11.12 -0.84
N ASP A 34 11.25 12.22 -0.42
CA ASP A 34 11.42 12.79 0.91
C ASP A 34 10.88 11.87 2.02
N SER A 35 9.97 10.95 1.69
CA SER A 35 9.39 9.98 2.62
C SER A 35 10.09 8.61 2.60
N PHE A 36 11.21 8.47 1.91
CA PHE A 36 11.98 7.21 1.81
C PHE A 36 12.39 6.66 3.18
N TRP A 37 12.28 5.36 3.34
CA TRP A 37 12.70 4.58 4.50
C TRP A 37 13.20 3.20 4.08
N ARG A 38 13.83 2.47 4.99
CA ARG A 38 14.35 1.11 4.75
C ARG A 38 13.80 0.14 5.78
N ALA A 39 13.61 -1.11 5.40
CA ALA A 39 13.08 -2.15 6.27
C ALA A 39 13.93 -2.35 7.54
N GLU A 40 15.25 -2.17 7.45
CA GLU A 40 16.20 -2.31 8.57
C GLU A 40 16.04 -1.22 9.64
N GLU A 41 15.33 -0.14 9.36
CA GLU A 41 15.04 0.92 10.34
C GLU A 41 13.97 0.49 11.36
N ILE A 42 13.27 -0.62 11.11
CA ILE A 42 12.18 -1.11 11.96
C ILE A 42 12.69 -2.19 12.91
N ASP A 43 12.59 -1.94 14.22
CA ASP A 43 12.94 -2.92 15.25
C ASP A 43 11.74 -3.84 15.54
N VAL A 44 11.70 -4.99 14.86
CA VAL A 44 10.64 -6.00 15.03
C VAL A 44 10.86 -6.91 16.24
N SER A 45 12.03 -6.85 16.89
CA SER A 45 12.35 -7.71 18.04
C SER A 45 11.43 -7.46 19.24
N LYS A 46 10.91 -6.24 19.37
CA LYS A 46 9.97 -5.83 20.42
C LYS A 46 8.62 -6.54 20.32
N ASP A 47 8.28 -7.05 19.15
CA ASP A 47 7.00 -7.73 18.89
C ASP A 47 6.95 -9.15 19.43
N LEU A 48 8.11 -9.81 19.65
CA LEU A 48 8.17 -11.22 20.03
C LEU A 48 7.45 -11.53 21.34
N GLY A 49 7.52 -10.60 22.29
CA GLY A 49 6.80 -10.73 23.57
C GLY A 49 5.29 -10.64 23.41
N ASP A 50 4.82 -9.77 22.53
CA ASP A 50 3.41 -9.63 22.19
C ASP A 50 2.92 -10.83 21.38
N TRP A 51 3.69 -11.22 20.35
CA TRP A 51 3.39 -12.40 19.52
C TRP A 51 3.16 -13.66 20.34
N ALA A 52 4.00 -13.91 21.35
CA ALA A 52 3.87 -15.05 22.23
C ALA A 52 2.59 -15.03 23.09
N ARG A 53 2.02 -13.82 23.35
CA ARG A 53 0.80 -13.63 24.15
C ARG A 53 -0.48 -13.62 23.33
N LEU A 54 -0.38 -13.42 22.01
CA LEU A 54 -1.54 -13.50 21.12
C LEU A 54 -2.14 -14.90 21.15
N ASN A 55 -3.46 -14.99 21.00
CA ASN A 55 -4.12 -16.27 20.81
C ASN A 55 -3.94 -16.80 19.38
N ASP A 56 -4.36 -18.03 19.10
CA ASP A 56 -4.18 -18.68 17.81
C ASP A 56 -4.92 -17.96 16.67
N ASP A 57 -6.11 -17.44 16.94
CA ASP A 57 -6.91 -16.67 15.98
C ASP A 57 -6.21 -15.39 15.58
N GLU A 58 -5.64 -14.66 16.54
CA GLU A 58 -4.91 -13.43 16.30
C GLU A 58 -3.62 -13.69 15.50
N ARG A 59 -2.85 -14.72 15.87
CA ARG A 59 -1.66 -15.12 15.11
C ARG A 59 -2.01 -15.53 13.69
N TYR A 60 -3.05 -16.34 13.53
CA TYR A 60 -3.53 -16.74 12.21
C TYR A 60 -3.92 -15.52 11.36
N PHE A 61 -4.72 -14.61 11.92
CA PHE A 61 -5.16 -13.41 11.21
C PHE A 61 -3.98 -12.56 10.74
N ILE A 62 -3.03 -12.25 11.62
CA ILE A 62 -1.83 -11.45 11.28
C ILE A 62 -0.99 -12.15 10.22
N SER A 63 -0.75 -13.47 10.36
CA SER A 63 0.02 -14.25 9.38
C SER A 63 -0.60 -14.18 7.99
N MET A 64 -1.93 -14.29 7.89
CA MET A 64 -2.65 -14.22 6.63
C MET A 64 -2.64 -12.81 6.02
N VAL A 65 -2.74 -11.77 6.83
CA VAL A 65 -2.61 -10.37 6.36
C VAL A 65 -1.22 -10.12 5.80
N LEU A 66 -0.16 -10.57 6.48
CA LEU A 66 1.21 -10.44 6.01
C LEU A 66 1.45 -11.23 4.71
N ALA A 67 0.91 -12.44 4.61
CA ALA A 67 0.97 -13.25 3.40
C ALA A 67 0.25 -12.58 2.21
N PHE A 68 -0.91 -11.95 2.47
CA PHE A 68 -1.63 -11.16 1.47
C PHE A 68 -0.79 -9.97 1.00
N PHE A 69 -0.21 -9.19 1.89
CA PHE A 69 0.62 -8.05 1.54
C PHE A 69 1.84 -8.47 0.71
N ALA A 70 2.60 -9.47 1.17
CA ALA A 70 3.79 -9.96 0.47
C ALA A 70 3.47 -10.44 -0.97
N ALA A 71 2.31 -11.03 -1.19
CA ALA A 71 1.86 -11.47 -2.50
C ALA A 71 1.39 -10.31 -3.39
N SER A 72 0.76 -9.29 -2.80
CA SER A 72 0.14 -8.17 -3.52
C SER A 72 1.17 -7.23 -4.11
N ASP A 73 2.22 -6.89 -3.38
CA ASP A 73 3.28 -5.97 -3.83
C ASP A 73 3.99 -6.50 -5.08
N GLY A 74 4.19 -7.82 -5.18
CA GLY A 74 4.73 -8.44 -6.38
C GLY A 74 3.84 -8.22 -7.61
N ILE A 75 2.52 -8.26 -7.45
CA ILE A 75 1.55 -8.01 -8.53
C ILE A 75 1.53 -6.52 -8.89
N VAL A 76 1.61 -5.63 -7.90
CA VAL A 76 1.69 -4.18 -8.11
C VAL A 76 2.95 -3.83 -8.90
N MET A 77 4.11 -4.33 -8.50
CA MET A 77 5.38 -4.13 -9.23
C MET A 77 5.32 -4.61 -10.66
N GLU A 78 4.71 -5.77 -10.91
CA GLU A 78 4.54 -6.33 -12.26
C GLU A 78 3.71 -5.39 -13.13
N ASN A 79 2.59 -4.86 -12.62
CA ASN A 79 1.75 -3.90 -13.32
C ASN A 79 2.50 -2.60 -13.64
N LEU A 80 3.22 -2.06 -12.67
CA LEU A 80 4.00 -0.85 -12.85
C LEU A 80 5.06 -1.00 -13.93
N ALA A 81 5.84 -2.08 -13.88
CA ALA A 81 6.93 -2.35 -14.81
C ALA A 81 6.45 -2.67 -16.23
N GLN A 82 5.45 -3.56 -16.36
CA GLN A 82 5.00 -4.02 -17.68
C GLN A 82 4.07 -3.03 -18.39
N ARG A 83 3.30 -2.26 -17.63
CA ARG A 83 2.23 -1.43 -18.20
C ARG A 83 2.47 0.06 -17.99
N PHE A 84 2.43 0.56 -16.77
CA PHE A 84 2.40 1.99 -16.53
C PHE A 84 3.70 2.69 -16.87
N MET A 85 4.85 2.09 -16.54
CA MET A 85 6.17 2.62 -16.92
C MET A 85 6.38 2.66 -18.43
N THR A 86 5.76 1.77 -19.19
CA THR A 86 5.89 1.71 -20.65
C THR A 86 4.90 2.64 -21.37
N GLU A 87 3.71 2.82 -20.82
CA GLU A 87 2.63 3.58 -21.45
C GLU A 87 2.73 5.08 -21.17
N VAL A 88 3.14 5.48 -19.96
CA VAL A 88 3.30 6.89 -19.59
C VAL A 88 4.60 7.45 -20.17
N GLN A 89 4.50 8.59 -20.85
CA GLN A 89 5.61 9.18 -21.59
C GLN A 89 6.24 10.40 -20.91
N LEU A 90 5.57 10.99 -19.90
CA LEU A 90 6.08 12.14 -19.18
C LEU A 90 7.19 11.73 -18.20
N ALA A 91 8.35 12.39 -18.28
CA ALA A 91 9.55 12.01 -17.51
C ALA A 91 9.33 12.03 -16.00
N GLU A 92 8.63 13.05 -15.49
CA GLU A 92 8.31 13.19 -14.06
C GLU A 92 7.40 12.06 -13.55
N ALA A 93 6.42 11.64 -14.37
CA ALA A 93 5.54 10.54 -14.01
C ALA A 93 6.27 9.19 -14.05
N ARG A 94 7.17 9.00 -14.99
CA ARG A 94 8.05 7.82 -15.06
C ARG A 94 9.01 7.77 -13.86
N ALA A 95 9.51 8.92 -13.41
CA ALA A 95 10.34 9.02 -12.21
C ALA A 95 9.56 8.58 -10.95
N PHE A 96 8.30 9.03 -10.83
CA PHE A 96 7.43 8.59 -9.74
C PHE A 96 7.24 7.08 -9.75
N TYR A 97 6.84 6.50 -10.87
CA TYR A 97 6.63 5.04 -10.98
C TYR A 97 7.90 4.24 -10.73
N GLY A 98 9.06 4.71 -11.19
CA GLY A 98 10.34 4.06 -10.92
C GLY A 98 10.66 4.02 -9.42
N PHE A 99 10.36 5.12 -8.70
CA PHE A 99 10.55 5.16 -7.26
C PHE A 99 9.47 4.36 -6.51
N GLN A 100 8.22 4.35 -6.99
CA GLN A 100 7.17 3.48 -6.44
C GLN A 100 7.60 2.01 -6.50
N ILE A 101 8.12 1.53 -7.64
CA ILE A 101 8.66 0.16 -7.75
C ILE A 101 9.74 -0.10 -6.70
N ALA A 102 10.61 0.88 -6.43
CA ALA A 102 11.64 0.75 -5.40
C ALA A 102 11.02 0.63 -3.99
N MET A 103 9.97 1.41 -3.70
CA MET A 103 9.26 1.33 -2.41
C MET A 103 8.51 0.01 -2.24
N GLU A 104 7.87 -0.51 -3.28
CA GLU A 104 7.21 -1.83 -3.25
C GLU A 104 8.21 -2.97 -2.92
N ASN A 105 9.45 -2.87 -3.39
CA ASN A 105 10.50 -3.82 -2.99
C ASN A 105 10.80 -3.72 -1.49
N ILE A 106 10.81 -2.50 -0.92
CA ILE A 106 11.04 -2.29 0.52
C ILE A 106 9.85 -2.81 1.33
N HIS A 107 8.61 -2.58 0.87
CA HIS A 107 7.40 -3.14 1.50
C HIS A 107 7.47 -4.68 1.50
N SER A 108 7.75 -5.29 0.37
CA SER A 108 7.89 -6.74 0.23
C SER A 108 8.99 -7.31 1.13
N GLN A 109 10.14 -6.63 1.23
CA GLN A 109 11.20 -6.99 2.18
C GLN A 109 10.70 -6.91 3.62
N MET A 110 10.00 -5.84 3.99
CA MET A 110 9.46 -5.65 5.35
C MET A 110 8.49 -6.77 5.73
N TYR A 111 7.55 -7.12 4.86
CA TYR A 111 6.62 -8.23 5.10
C TYR A 111 7.33 -9.57 5.23
N SER A 112 8.38 -9.80 4.45
CA SER A 112 9.21 -10.99 4.55
C SER A 112 9.94 -11.07 5.89
N ILE A 113 10.49 -9.95 6.37
CA ILE A 113 11.12 -9.86 7.70
C ILE A 113 10.11 -10.15 8.81
N LEU A 114 8.88 -9.59 8.73
CA LEU A 114 7.83 -9.82 9.72
C LEU A 114 7.43 -11.30 9.77
N ILE A 115 7.19 -11.93 8.61
CA ILE A 115 6.87 -13.36 8.51
C ILE A 115 8.02 -14.20 9.08
N ASP A 116 9.27 -13.94 8.71
CA ASP A 116 10.42 -14.67 9.19
C ASP A 116 10.64 -14.53 10.70
N THR A 117 10.32 -13.34 11.23
CA THR A 117 10.45 -13.05 12.67
C THR A 117 9.40 -13.78 13.48
N TYR A 118 8.14 -13.79 13.05
CA TYR A 118 7.03 -14.34 13.83
C TYR A 118 6.83 -15.84 13.63
N ILE A 119 7.00 -16.34 12.42
CA ILE A 119 6.75 -17.72 12.05
C ILE A 119 8.07 -18.49 12.09
N LYS A 120 8.18 -19.47 12.99
CA LYS A 120 9.40 -20.29 13.13
C LYS A 120 9.33 -21.61 12.36
N ASP A 121 8.14 -22.13 12.14
CA ASP A 121 7.94 -23.34 11.34
C ASP A 121 8.20 -23.05 9.85
N THR A 122 9.13 -23.79 9.26
CA THR A 122 9.57 -23.60 7.86
C THR A 122 8.47 -23.97 6.86
N THR A 123 7.67 -24.98 7.15
CA THR A 123 6.57 -25.42 6.30
C THR A 123 5.47 -24.35 6.24
N GLU A 124 5.15 -23.77 7.39
CA GLU A 124 4.18 -22.67 7.45
C GLU A 124 4.72 -21.40 6.77
N LYS A 125 6.01 -21.06 6.91
CA LYS A 125 6.62 -19.96 6.15
C LYS A 125 6.48 -20.18 4.65
N ASP A 126 6.85 -21.35 4.16
CA ASP A 126 6.75 -21.67 2.72
C ASP A 126 5.30 -21.57 2.24
N ARG A 127 4.34 -21.99 3.08
CA ARG A 127 2.92 -21.86 2.79
C ARG A 127 2.46 -20.41 2.67
N LEU A 128 2.94 -19.53 3.55
CA LEU A 128 2.63 -18.10 3.55
C LEU A 128 3.30 -17.37 2.36
N PHE A 129 4.56 -17.66 2.06
CA PHE A 129 5.25 -17.07 0.92
C PHE A 129 4.67 -17.52 -0.44
N ASN A 130 3.95 -18.63 -0.48
CA ASN A 130 3.22 -19.09 -1.66
C ASN A 130 1.71 -18.80 -1.54
N ALA A 131 1.34 -17.67 -0.98
CA ALA A 131 -0.02 -17.34 -0.55
C ALA A 131 -1.05 -17.37 -1.70
N ILE A 132 -0.71 -16.89 -2.89
CA ILE A 132 -1.61 -16.88 -4.05
C ILE A 132 -2.05 -18.29 -4.43
N GLN A 133 -1.17 -19.28 -4.27
CA GLN A 133 -1.45 -20.68 -4.60
C GLN A 133 -2.19 -21.40 -3.47
N ASN A 134 -1.87 -21.06 -2.22
CA ASN A 134 -2.30 -21.78 -1.05
C ASN A 134 -3.60 -21.25 -0.42
N PHE A 135 -3.97 -19.99 -0.68
CA PHE A 135 -5.11 -19.34 -0.05
C PHE A 135 -6.09 -18.77 -1.09
N PRO A 136 -7.27 -19.39 -1.28
CA PRO A 136 -8.25 -18.95 -2.27
C PRO A 136 -8.71 -17.50 -2.11
N CYS A 137 -8.78 -16.98 -0.88
CA CYS A 137 -9.16 -15.60 -0.60
C CYS A 137 -8.11 -14.59 -1.10
N ILE A 138 -6.83 -14.90 -0.95
CA ILE A 138 -5.73 -14.09 -1.49
C ILE A 138 -5.72 -14.19 -3.01
N LYS A 139 -5.88 -15.41 -3.53
CA LYS A 139 -5.96 -15.66 -4.97
C LYS A 139 -7.06 -14.84 -5.65
N LYS A 140 -8.22 -14.69 -5.04
CA LYS A 140 -9.33 -13.92 -5.62
C LYS A 140 -8.97 -12.45 -5.85
N LYS A 141 -8.30 -11.81 -4.89
CA LYS A 141 -7.78 -10.44 -5.03
C LYS A 141 -6.68 -10.35 -6.10
N ALA A 142 -5.75 -11.31 -6.08
CA ALA A 142 -4.67 -11.41 -7.05
C ALA A 142 -5.21 -11.58 -8.49
N ASP A 143 -6.14 -12.49 -8.70
CA ASP A 143 -6.77 -12.74 -10.00
C ASP A 143 -7.49 -11.49 -10.53
N TRP A 144 -8.14 -10.73 -9.65
CA TRP A 144 -8.77 -9.45 -10.02
C TRP A 144 -7.75 -8.43 -10.51
N ALA A 145 -6.62 -8.25 -9.80
CA ALA A 145 -5.56 -7.34 -10.20
C ALA A 145 -4.90 -7.80 -11.52
N LEU A 146 -4.56 -9.09 -11.64
CA LEU A 146 -3.95 -9.67 -12.83
C LEU A 146 -4.86 -9.58 -14.07
N LYS A 147 -6.18 -9.67 -13.90
CA LYS A 147 -7.16 -9.44 -14.99
C LYS A 147 -6.94 -8.08 -15.63
N TRP A 148 -6.73 -7.02 -14.84
CA TRP A 148 -6.51 -5.66 -15.34
C TRP A 148 -5.12 -5.48 -15.96
N ILE A 149 -4.10 -6.12 -15.42
CA ILE A 149 -2.74 -6.12 -16.01
C ILE A 149 -2.77 -6.76 -17.40
N GLY A 150 -3.43 -7.90 -17.52
CA GLY A 150 -3.54 -8.65 -18.76
C GLY A 150 -4.52 -8.06 -19.77
N ASP A 151 -5.37 -7.11 -19.38
CA ASP A 151 -6.40 -6.56 -20.27
C ASP A 151 -5.81 -5.61 -21.32
N LYS A 152 -5.77 -6.10 -22.56
CA LYS A 152 -5.30 -5.35 -23.74
C LYS A 152 -6.42 -4.53 -24.42
N ARG A 153 -7.68 -4.69 -23.99
CA ARG A 153 -8.84 -4.01 -24.61
C ARG A 153 -9.24 -2.73 -23.88
N SER A 154 -9.05 -2.70 -22.56
CA SER A 154 -9.35 -1.53 -21.74
C SER A 154 -8.37 -0.39 -21.99
N THR A 155 -8.86 0.84 -21.90
CA THR A 155 -8.06 2.04 -22.01
C THR A 155 -7.13 2.18 -20.81
N PHE A 156 -6.07 2.98 -20.95
CA PHE A 156 -5.18 3.32 -19.85
C PHE A 156 -5.96 3.87 -18.65
N GLN A 157 -6.90 4.80 -18.90
CA GLN A 157 -7.73 5.42 -17.86
C GLN A 157 -8.53 4.38 -17.05
N THR A 158 -9.08 3.37 -17.73
CA THR A 158 -9.83 2.28 -17.08
C THR A 158 -8.93 1.45 -16.16
N ARG A 159 -7.76 1.09 -16.64
CA ARG A 159 -6.77 0.33 -15.85
C ARG A 159 -6.20 1.16 -14.71
N LEU A 160 -6.02 2.46 -14.90
CA LEU A 160 -5.57 3.38 -13.85
C LEU A 160 -6.59 3.47 -12.70
N VAL A 161 -7.89 3.52 -13.00
CA VAL A 161 -8.95 3.45 -11.97
C VAL A 161 -8.94 2.11 -11.25
N ALA A 162 -8.78 1.00 -11.98
CA ALA A 162 -8.67 -0.32 -11.35
C ALA A 162 -7.42 -0.42 -10.45
N PHE A 163 -6.29 0.13 -10.90
CA PHE A 163 -5.07 0.19 -10.09
C PHE A 163 -5.26 1.03 -8.81
N ALA A 164 -5.93 2.18 -8.91
CA ALA A 164 -6.28 2.98 -7.73
C ALA A 164 -7.19 2.22 -6.74
N CYS A 165 -8.01 1.27 -7.21
CA CYS A 165 -8.77 0.38 -6.34
C CYS A 165 -7.89 -0.66 -5.65
N VAL A 166 -6.85 -1.17 -6.33
CA VAL A 166 -5.88 -2.08 -5.69
C VAL A 166 -5.16 -1.36 -4.56
N GLU A 167 -4.55 -0.22 -4.82
CA GLU A 167 -3.79 0.57 -3.84
C GLU A 167 -4.68 1.15 -2.72
N GLY A 168 -5.85 1.67 -3.07
CA GLY A 168 -6.71 2.39 -2.14
C GLY A 168 -7.75 1.54 -1.41
N ILE A 169 -8.25 0.45 -2.03
CA ILE A 169 -9.35 -0.34 -1.47
C ILE A 169 -8.88 -1.71 -0.96
N PHE A 170 -8.11 -2.47 -1.77
CA PHE A 170 -7.74 -3.84 -1.40
C PHE A 170 -6.81 -3.95 -0.20
N PHE A 171 -6.10 -2.89 0.15
CA PHE A 171 -5.27 -2.84 1.35
C PHE A 171 -6.00 -2.28 2.57
N SER A 172 -7.15 -1.62 2.38
CA SER A 172 -7.80 -0.80 3.41
C SER A 172 -8.22 -1.57 4.65
N GLY A 173 -8.84 -2.73 4.50
CA GLY A 173 -9.27 -3.57 5.62
C GLY A 173 -8.10 -4.16 6.39
N ALA A 174 -7.06 -4.60 5.69
CA ALA A 174 -5.85 -5.13 6.28
C ALA A 174 -5.09 -4.06 7.08
N PHE A 175 -4.86 -2.87 6.51
CA PHE A 175 -4.25 -1.75 7.23
C PHE A 175 -5.06 -1.35 8.46
N CYS A 176 -6.37 -1.22 8.32
CA CYS A 176 -7.26 -0.90 9.45
C CYS A 176 -7.15 -1.94 10.57
N SER A 177 -7.03 -3.21 10.23
CA SER A 177 -6.87 -4.31 11.19
C SER A 177 -5.54 -4.23 11.96
N ILE A 178 -4.45 -3.86 11.31
CA ILE A 178 -3.16 -3.64 11.98
C ILE A 178 -3.20 -2.39 12.86
N TYR A 179 -3.88 -1.32 12.42
CA TYR A 179 -4.11 -0.15 13.27
C TYR A 179 -4.96 -0.45 14.51
N TRP A 180 -5.87 -1.42 14.43
CA TRP A 180 -6.57 -1.93 15.61
C TRP A 180 -5.61 -2.58 16.61
N MET A 181 -4.60 -3.33 16.16
CA MET A 181 -3.55 -3.86 17.02
C MET A 181 -2.79 -2.73 17.71
N LYS A 182 -2.49 -1.64 17.00
CA LYS A 182 -1.89 -0.43 17.57
C LYS A 182 -2.76 0.21 18.66
N LYS A 183 -4.07 0.34 18.42
CA LYS A 183 -5.02 0.85 19.43
C LYS A 183 -5.01 0.00 20.71
N ARG A 184 -4.76 -1.29 20.58
CA ARG A 184 -4.60 -2.23 21.70
C ARG A 184 -3.22 -2.18 22.38
N GLY A 185 -2.28 -1.40 21.86
CA GLY A 185 -0.90 -1.29 22.38
C GLY A 185 -0.05 -2.52 22.13
N LEU A 186 -0.31 -3.27 21.05
CA LEU A 186 0.35 -4.51 20.69
C LEU A 186 1.19 -4.38 19.42
N MET A 187 2.25 -5.19 19.33
CA MET A 187 3.05 -5.37 18.11
C MET A 187 3.64 -4.05 17.57
N PRO A 188 4.48 -3.34 18.35
CA PRO A 188 4.96 -2.00 17.97
C PRO A 188 5.75 -1.96 16.65
N GLY A 189 6.54 -2.98 16.32
CA GLY A 189 7.27 -3.08 15.05
C GLY A 189 6.33 -3.25 13.87
N LEU A 190 5.38 -4.21 13.96
CA LEU A 190 4.34 -4.43 12.96
C LEU A 190 3.51 -3.15 12.73
N THR A 191 3.06 -2.51 13.79
CA THR A 191 2.19 -1.33 13.67
C THR A 191 2.93 -0.11 13.17
N PHE A 192 4.20 0.06 13.49
CA PHE A 192 5.02 1.14 12.96
C PHE A 192 5.33 0.93 11.46
N SER A 193 5.68 -0.29 11.04
CA SER A 193 5.84 -0.58 9.61
C SER A 193 4.54 -0.33 8.83
N ASN A 194 3.39 -0.70 9.41
CA ASN A 194 2.08 -0.43 8.82
C ASN A 194 1.81 1.09 8.63
N GLU A 195 2.29 1.94 9.54
CA GLU A 195 2.17 3.40 9.38
C GLU A 195 2.97 3.91 8.17
N LEU A 196 4.20 3.42 8.01
CA LEU A 196 5.05 3.83 6.90
C LEU A 196 4.51 3.33 5.56
N ILE A 197 4.15 2.06 5.50
CA ILE A 197 3.63 1.43 4.28
C ILE A 197 2.28 2.04 3.89
N SER A 198 1.32 2.13 4.80
CA SER A 198 0.00 2.69 4.47
C SER A 198 0.06 4.18 4.06
N ARG A 199 1.04 4.93 4.55
CA ARG A 199 1.33 6.29 4.07
C ARG A 199 1.82 6.28 2.62
N ASP A 200 2.71 5.36 2.28
CA ASP A 200 3.25 5.22 0.93
C ASP A 200 2.13 4.79 -0.04
N GLU A 201 1.29 3.83 0.34
CA GLU A 201 0.13 3.40 -0.45
C GLU A 201 -0.91 4.52 -0.65
N ALA A 202 -1.11 5.36 0.36
CA ALA A 202 -1.94 6.55 0.21
C ALA A 202 -1.36 7.50 -0.84
N LEU A 203 -0.04 7.67 -0.89
CA LEU A 203 0.65 8.50 -1.87
C LEU A 203 0.58 7.89 -3.28
N HIS A 204 0.70 6.57 -3.40
CA HIS A 204 0.54 5.83 -4.66
C HIS A 204 -0.89 6.00 -5.21
N THR A 205 -1.90 5.87 -4.36
CA THR A 205 -3.30 6.12 -4.70
C THR A 205 -3.52 7.59 -5.13
N GLU A 206 -2.99 8.55 -4.37
CA GLU A 206 -3.06 9.99 -4.71
C GLU A 206 -2.42 10.27 -6.07
N PHE A 207 -1.33 9.60 -6.41
CA PHE A 207 -0.68 9.75 -7.71
C PHE A 207 -1.52 9.19 -8.85
N ALA A 208 -2.13 8.01 -8.68
CA ALA A 208 -3.04 7.45 -9.67
C ALA A 208 -4.24 8.40 -9.92
N VAL A 209 -4.80 8.98 -8.85
CA VAL A 209 -5.85 10.00 -8.94
C VAL A 209 -5.35 11.25 -9.66
N LEU A 210 -4.17 11.77 -9.34
CA LEU A 210 -3.59 12.94 -9.99
C LEU A 210 -3.44 12.70 -11.50
N LEU A 211 -2.86 11.58 -11.91
CA LEU A 211 -2.76 11.23 -13.33
C LEU A 211 -4.14 11.15 -13.98
N TYR A 212 -5.09 10.50 -13.31
CA TYR A 212 -6.46 10.43 -13.83
C TYR A 212 -7.08 11.81 -14.02
N THR A 213 -6.91 12.73 -13.06
CA THR A 213 -7.45 14.11 -13.19
C THR A 213 -6.83 14.88 -14.34
N LYS A 214 -5.58 14.60 -14.70
CA LYS A 214 -4.87 15.22 -15.84
C LYS A 214 -5.21 14.60 -17.20
N MET A 215 -5.83 13.42 -17.24
CA MET A 215 -6.28 12.79 -18.48
C MET A 215 -7.34 13.63 -19.17
N VAL A 216 -7.21 13.81 -20.49
CA VAL A 216 -8.17 14.55 -21.32
C VAL A 216 -9.50 13.80 -21.40
N LYS A 217 -9.44 12.50 -21.58
CA LYS A 217 -10.63 11.65 -21.67
C LYS A 217 -10.86 10.95 -20.34
N LYS A 218 -12.05 11.13 -19.79
CA LYS A 218 -12.52 10.40 -18.60
C LYS A 218 -13.34 9.18 -19.02
N ILE A 219 -13.32 8.14 -18.20
CA ILE A 219 -14.24 7.01 -18.40
C ILE A 219 -15.64 7.38 -17.88
N GLN A 220 -16.64 6.72 -18.40
CA GLN A 220 -18.03 7.00 -18.02
C GLN A 220 -18.30 6.60 -16.57
N ARG A 221 -19.08 7.41 -15.85
CA ARG A 221 -19.37 7.22 -14.43
C ARG A 221 -19.83 5.80 -14.07
N HIS A 222 -20.73 5.21 -14.86
CA HIS A 222 -21.22 3.86 -14.59
C HIS A 222 -20.06 2.84 -14.59
N ARG A 223 -19.07 3.00 -15.48
CA ARG A 223 -17.91 2.10 -15.54
C ARG A 223 -16.98 2.24 -14.35
N VAL A 224 -16.77 3.48 -13.85
CA VAL A 224 -16.05 3.70 -12.58
C VAL A 224 -16.74 2.97 -11.45
N TYR A 225 -18.07 3.14 -11.34
CA TYR A 225 -18.86 2.54 -10.29
C TYR A 225 -18.89 1.01 -10.34
N GLU A 226 -18.89 0.42 -11.54
CA GLU A 226 -18.75 -1.05 -11.69
C GLU A 226 -17.40 -1.52 -11.10
N ILE A 227 -16.29 -0.89 -11.51
CA ILE A 227 -14.95 -1.28 -11.04
C ILE A 227 -14.83 -1.15 -9.52
N VAL A 228 -15.28 -0.01 -8.97
CA VAL A 228 -15.20 0.27 -7.54
C VAL A 228 -16.08 -0.69 -6.73
N ARG A 229 -17.34 -0.93 -7.17
CA ARG A 229 -18.23 -1.87 -6.50
C ARG A 229 -17.69 -3.29 -6.49
N ASP A 230 -17.15 -3.74 -7.61
CA ASP A 230 -16.54 -5.07 -7.74
C ASP A 230 -15.36 -5.22 -6.75
N ALA A 231 -14.49 -4.21 -6.67
CA ALA A 231 -13.40 -4.18 -5.71
C ALA A 231 -13.88 -4.16 -4.25
N VAL A 232 -14.88 -3.34 -3.94
CA VAL A 232 -15.47 -3.26 -2.59
C VAL A 232 -16.08 -4.58 -2.13
N GLU A 233 -16.82 -5.26 -2.98
CA GLU A 233 -17.42 -6.55 -2.62
C GLU A 233 -16.35 -7.64 -2.38
N ILE A 234 -15.29 -7.66 -3.18
CA ILE A 234 -14.15 -8.56 -2.97
C ILE A 234 -13.44 -8.25 -1.65
N GLU A 235 -13.22 -6.97 -1.34
CA GLU A 235 -12.59 -6.57 -0.08
C GLU A 235 -13.45 -6.92 1.14
N LYS A 236 -14.75 -6.65 1.07
CA LYS A 236 -15.70 -7.03 2.14
C LYS A 236 -15.70 -8.53 2.39
N GLU A 237 -15.81 -9.34 1.33
CA GLU A 237 -15.75 -10.80 1.44
C GLU A 237 -14.43 -11.25 2.08
N PHE A 238 -13.31 -10.67 1.63
CA PHE A 238 -12.00 -11.00 2.17
C PHE A 238 -11.94 -10.77 3.69
N ILE A 239 -12.29 -9.58 4.17
CA ILE A 239 -12.06 -9.19 5.58
C ILE A 239 -13.19 -9.59 6.53
N SER A 240 -14.35 -9.99 6.03
CA SER A 240 -15.49 -10.40 6.87
C SER A 240 -15.76 -11.91 6.87
N GLU A 241 -15.47 -12.59 5.76
CA GLU A 241 -15.82 -14.00 5.57
C GLU A 241 -14.59 -14.89 5.43
N ALA A 242 -13.70 -14.58 4.48
CA ALA A 242 -12.53 -15.41 4.20
C ALA A 242 -11.43 -15.27 5.24
N LEU A 243 -11.16 -14.06 5.72
CA LEU A 243 -10.28 -13.74 6.84
C LEU A 243 -11.01 -12.83 7.83
N PRO A 244 -11.91 -13.37 8.68
CA PRO A 244 -12.82 -12.55 9.44
C PRO A 244 -12.10 -11.68 10.48
N CYS A 245 -12.24 -10.36 10.38
CA CYS A 245 -11.66 -9.40 11.34
C CYS A 245 -12.17 -9.58 12.78
N ARG A 246 -13.25 -10.33 13.01
CA ARG A 246 -13.71 -10.75 14.34
C ARG A 246 -12.69 -11.61 15.08
N LEU A 247 -11.78 -12.29 14.37
CA LEU A 247 -10.70 -13.09 14.99
C LEU A 247 -9.76 -12.22 15.86
N ILE A 248 -9.65 -10.96 15.53
CA ILE A 248 -8.91 -9.96 16.32
C ILE A 248 -9.81 -9.03 17.12
N GLY A 249 -11.09 -9.36 17.27
CA GLY A 249 -12.07 -8.60 18.07
C GLY A 249 -12.67 -7.39 17.37
N MET A 250 -12.54 -7.25 16.05
CA MET A 250 -13.17 -6.17 15.29
C MET A 250 -14.58 -6.53 14.82
N ASN A 251 -15.43 -5.51 14.69
CA ASN A 251 -16.78 -5.66 14.20
C ASN A 251 -16.80 -5.68 12.66
N ALA A 252 -17.20 -6.81 12.07
CA ALA A 252 -17.24 -7.00 10.62
C ALA A 252 -18.19 -6.00 9.90
N LYS A 253 -19.32 -5.64 10.51
CA LYS A 253 -20.24 -4.65 9.92
C LYS A 253 -19.61 -3.26 9.85
N LEU A 254 -18.92 -2.85 10.91
CA LEU A 254 -18.18 -1.57 10.91
C LEU A 254 -17.02 -1.61 9.93
N MET A 255 -16.34 -2.76 9.78
CA MET A 255 -15.28 -2.90 8.78
C MET A 255 -15.84 -2.76 7.36
N CYS A 256 -16.96 -3.38 7.03
CA CYS A 256 -17.62 -3.18 5.74
C CYS A 256 -17.97 -1.71 5.50
N GLN A 257 -18.51 -1.02 6.50
CA GLN A 257 -18.80 0.43 6.42
C GLN A 257 -17.50 1.24 6.19
N TYR A 258 -16.40 0.86 6.83
CA TYR A 258 -15.11 1.52 6.63
C TYR A 258 -14.59 1.36 5.20
N ILE A 259 -14.70 0.17 4.62
CA ILE A 259 -14.34 -0.09 3.21
C ILE A 259 -15.18 0.76 2.27
N GLU A 260 -16.48 0.86 2.50
CA GLU A 260 -17.38 1.74 1.74
C GLU A 260 -16.98 3.21 1.85
N PHE A 261 -16.60 3.66 3.04
CA PHE A 261 -16.12 5.01 3.27
C PHE A 261 -14.81 5.30 2.50
N VAL A 262 -13.87 4.35 2.48
CA VAL A 262 -12.62 4.46 1.71
C VAL A 262 -12.92 4.53 0.20
N ALA A 263 -13.84 3.69 -0.28
CA ALA A 263 -14.27 3.70 -1.67
C ALA A 263 -14.92 5.04 -2.07
N ASP A 264 -15.79 5.59 -1.23
CA ASP A 264 -16.40 6.90 -1.45
C ASP A 264 -15.36 8.03 -1.53
N ARG A 265 -14.31 7.98 -0.71
CA ARG A 265 -13.20 8.94 -0.79
C ARG A 265 -12.47 8.83 -2.14
N LEU A 266 -12.15 7.62 -2.57
CA LEU A 266 -11.49 7.39 -3.86
C LEU A 266 -12.35 7.92 -5.02
N VAL A 267 -13.63 7.61 -5.04
CA VAL A 267 -14.56 8.04 -6.09
C VAL A 267 -14.67 9.57 -6.15
N LEU A 268 -14.76 10.24 -4.99
CA LEU A 268 -14.75 11.71 -4.93
C LEU A 268 -13.45 12.30 -5.47
N GLN A 269 -12.30 11.73 -5.12
CA GLN A 269 -10.99 12.18 -5.62
C GLN A 269 -10.87 12.00 -7.14
N LEU A 270 -11.48 10.96 -7.70
CA LEU A 270 -11.56 10.73 -9.15
C LEU A 270 -12.53 11.71 -9.87
N GLY A 271 -13.28 12.52 -9.12
CA GLY A 271 -14.20 13.53 -9.66
C GLY A 271 -15.62 13.03 -9.88
N TYR A 272 -16.06 11.98 -9.17
CA TYR A 272 -17.41 11.44 -9.26
C TYR A 272 -18.13 11.53 -7.91
N ASP A 273 -19.47 11.39 -7.92
CA ASP A 273 -20.27 11.38 -6.69
C ASP A 273 -20.05 10.09 -5.88
N LYS A 274 -20.27 10.16 -4.59
CA LYS A 274 -20.22 9.00 -3.68
C LYS A 274 -21.19 7.90 -4.12
N ILE A 275 -20.79 6.64 -3.88
CA ILE A 275 -21.60 5.45 -4.18
C ILE A 275 -22.42 5.03 -2.95
N TYR A 276 -21.80 5.02 -1.78
CA TYR A 276 -22.32 4.43 -0.55
C TYR A 276 -22.79 5.49 0.45
N ASN A 277 -22.28 6.70 0.39
CA ASN A 277 -22.50 7.77 1.37
C ASN A 277 -22.14 7.35 2.80
N ALA A 278 -21.12 6.50 2.93
CA ALA A 278 -20.65 5.97 4.19
C ALA A 278 -19.83 7.00 4.99
N THR A 279 -19.88 6.89 6.31
CA THR A 279 -19.04 7.65 7.25
C THR A 279 -18.00 6.73 7.87
N ASN A 280 -16.86 7.29 8.29
CA ASN A 280 -15.83 6.52 8.97
C ASN A 280 -16.36 6.05 10.35
N PRO A 281 -16.44 4.73 10.59
CA PRO A 281 -16.92 4.20 11.86
C PRO A 281 -15.83 4.06 12.93
N PHE A 282 -14.55 4.28 12.56
CA PHE A 282 -13.39 4.05 13.41
C PHE A 282 -12.68 5.36 13.76
N ASP A 283 -12.84 5.83 14.99
CA ASP A 283 -12.21 7.02 15.53
C ASP A 283 -10.66 6.98 15.44
N PHE A 284 -10.08 5.81 15.69
CA PHE A 284 -8.63 5.64 15.63
C PHE A 284 -8.06 5.81 14.21
N MET A 285 -8.83 5.58 13.17
CA MET A 285 -8.41 5.83 11.79
C MET A 285 -8.39 7.31 11.43
N GLU A 286 -9.22 8.15 12.08
CA GLU A 286 -9.18 9.61 11.92
C GLU A 286 -7.95 10.21 12.60
N MET A 287 -7.64 9.78 13.82
CA MET A 287 -6.46 10.25 14.58
C MET A 287 -5.14 9.95 13.86
N ILE A 288 -5.05 8.79 13.22
CA ILE A 288 -3.87 8.38 12.43
C ILE A 288 -3.70 9.27 11.20
N SER A 289 -4.77 9.57 10.50
CA SER A 289 -4.76 10.48 9.35
C SER A 289 -4.27 11.89 9.71
N LEU A 290 -4.61 12.39 10.90
CA LEU A 290 -4.16 13.68 11.42
C LEU A 290 -2.70 13.63 11.92
N ALA A 291 -2.31 12.58 12.63
CA ALA A 291 -0.94 12.40 13.12
C ALA A 291 0.07 12.21 11.98
N GLY A 292 -0.31 11.51 10.91
CA GLY A 292 0.53 11.34 9.72
C GLY A 292 0.85 12.65 9.00
N LYS A 293 -0.02 13.66 9.09
CA LYS A 293 0.19 14.98 8.48
C LYS A 293 1.11 15.90 9.29
N THR A 294 1.18 15.74 10.61
CA THR A 294 1.85 16.69 11.52
C THR A 294 3.16 16.19 12.14
N ASN A 295 3.32 14.88 12.36
CA ASN A 295 4.42 14.36 13.20
C ASN A 295 5.43 13.45 12.46
N PHE A 296 5.32 13.27 11.16
CA PHE A 296 6.20 12.36 10.44
C PHE A 296 7.67 12.77 10.53
N PHE A 297 7.98 14.04 10.31
CA PHE A 297 9.35 14.55 10.35
C PHE A 297 9.92 14.58 11.77
N GLU A 298 9.11 14.89 12.78
CA GLU A 298 9.56 14.93 14.19
C GLU A 298 9.84 13.51 14.72
N ARG A 299 9.02 12.51 14.38
CA ARG A 299 9.26 11.12 14.80
C ARG A 299 10.48 10.52 14.14
N ARG A 300 10.70 10.77 12.84
CA ARG A 300 11.86 10.28 12.12
C ARG A 300 13.16 10.79 12.72
N VAL A 301 13.23 12.07 13.04
CA VAL A 301 14.40 12.68 13.71
C VAL A 301 14.63 12.06 15.11
N GLY A 302 13.57 11.80 15.87
CA GLY A 302 13.66 11.18 17.19
C GLY A 302 14.15 9.72 17.14
N GLU A 303 13.73 8.95 16.14
CA GLU A 303 14.12 7.54 15.98
C GLU A 303 15.49 7.37 15.32
N TYR A 304 15.88 8.25 14.41
CA TYR A 304 17.26 8.33 13.91
C TYR A 304 18.25 8.65 15.03
N ALA A 305 17.92 9.57 15.93
CA ALA A 305 18.74 9.88 17.10
C ALA A 305 18.88 8.68 18.05
N LEU A 306 17.87 7.81 18.16
CA LEU A 306 17.91 6.57 18.93
C LEU A 306 18.75 5.48 18.24
N ALA A 307 18.69 5.37 16.91
CA ALA A 307 19.49 4.45 16.13
C ALA A 307 20.98 4.84 16.13
N GLU A 308 21.31 6.13 15.97
CA GLU A 308 22.69 6.62 16.07
C GLU A 308 23.29 6.41 17.47
N LYS A 309 22.50 6.57 18.55
CA LYS A 309 22.99 6.25 19.92
C LYS A 309 23.30 4.77 20.09
N LYS A 310 22.50 3.86 19.55
CA LYS A 310 22.77 2.43 19.60
C LYS A 310 24.00 2.03 18.77
N VAL A 311 24.24 2.69 17.64
CA VAL A 311 25.45 2.48 16.82
C VAL A 311 26.69 3.03 17.50
N ALA A 312 26.60 4.15 18.22
CA ALA A 312 27.70 4.72 18.98
C ALA A 312 28.11 3.89 20.21
N GLU A 313 27.19 3.12 20.79
CA GLU A 313 27.50 2.16 21.86
C GLU A 313 28.18 0.87 21.37
N ASN A 314 28.16 0.62 20.05
CA ASN A 314 28.81 -0.52 19.39
C ASN A 314 30.02 -0.12 18.53
N VAL A 315 30.69 0.97 18.82
CA VAL A 315 31.94 1.32 18.12
C VAL A 315 33.01 0.29 18.50
N PHE A 316 33.39 -0.55 17.54
CA PHE A 316 34.56 -1.37 17.62
C PHE A 316 35.80 -0.47 17.82
N GLU A 317 36.48 -0.61 18.94
CA GLU A 317 37.81 -0.07 19.09
C GLU A 317 38.78 -0.83 18.19
N PHE A 318 39.16 -0.21 17.10
CA PHE A 318 40.29 -0.64 16.28
C PHE A 318 41.60 -0.19 16.98
N ASN A 319 42.00 -0.92 18.00
CA ASN A 319 43.38 -0.89 18.49
C ASN A 319 44.06 -2.16 17.95
N ALA A 320 44.52 -2.11 16.71
CA ALA A 320 45.56 -2.99 16.23
C ALA A 320 46.87 -2.18 16.15
N GLU A 321 47.67 -2.28 17.18
CA GLU A 321 49.11 -1.97 17.06
C GLU A 321 49.78 -3.05 16.23
N PHE A 322 50.47 -2.63 15.16
CA PHE A 322 51.41 -3.43 14.42
C PHE A 322 52.78 -3.41 15.10
#